data_8d3c5dda92f2660349889fe9a2c7fe81
#
_entry.id   8d3c5dda92f2660349889fe9a2c7fe81
#
_cell.length_a   1.000
_cell.length_b   1.000
_cell.length_c   1.000
_cell.angle_alpha   90.00
_cell.angle_beta   90.00
_cell.angle_gamma   90.00
#
_symmetry.space_group_name_H-M   'P 1'
#
loop_
_entity.id
_entity.type
_entity.pdbx_description
1 polymer ?
#
loop_
_entity_poly.entity_id
_entity_poly.type
_entity_poly.pdbx_seq_one_letter_code
_entity_poly.pdbx_strand_id
1 'polypeptide(L)'
;MRQLFRSLLSLSLLILLLAACKTQELPEEVTLELSTTSLTFDKGGSEQTLTVTTNRSHWTATSPQEADWVVLTQEGNTLKVQAKANQQGQDRQGSVIVNAGGEQRRVALRQSASEVLLDLGANRVTFPVEGGQEVVTYYANVEELRVELPTPESWLTVDSRIKGRISITAQPNEGEAQRTAKINLSTGTLVREIEVVQSGSIQYILPLQKFPASLQDVIRFERSRFSEHTRTRERGEVVLFRYATQSTLMPLLEYEFESERSRGYQAAITLCLDDKYLRDNANFAAFLKANGYEKDNALTTPEQDVYTNKTLPLNLNVAYDPSGQALLETVYIPRQSKDYPTFSKIPLEDRIPLGSFRSQGIHGKTKTEIRAQEVTWGGTLDDVLSNTSYDRFRATKSLEGEAVRGYFYVAKDDNKPQDDPYVGEVSSVQSIFTDLSKAFWMDALGRSYLTKEFLTLLTKGGYSYIRTFDGGYIAFYNATKQYAYIVHQAVTEGKPSIEIQAYKLKLQSSGNARTLLQRGGSGYTLLDRRRELIRQIQLRIDQARRL
;
A
#
# COMPACT_ATOMS: atom_id res chain seq x y z
N MET A 1 -127.01 -25.72 -27.51
CA MET A 1 -126.00 -26.49 -26.65
C MET A 1 -124.59 -26.44 -27.12
N ARG A 2 -124.21 -26.18 -28.37
CA ARG A 2 -122.79 -26.12 -28.85
C ARG A 2 -122.05 -24.82 -28.51
N GLN A 3 -122.81 -23.72 -28.23
CA GLN A 3 -122.06 -22.44 -27.91
C GLN A 3 -121.77 -22.31 -26.41
N LEU A 4 -122.57 -22.89 -25.53
CA LEU A 4 -122.25 -22.86 -24.10
C LEU A 4 -121.06 -23.75 -23.69
N PHE A 5 -120.80 -24.83 -24.44
CA PHE A 5 -119.67 -25.71 -24.17
C PHE A 5 -118.31 -25.12 -24.59
N ARG A 6 -118.34 -24.20 -25.58
CA ARG A 6 -117.12 -23.52 -26.03
C ARG A 6 -116.69 -22.39 -25.07
N SER A 7 -117.62 -21.71 -24.43
CA SER A 7 -117.37 -20.66 -23.46
C SER A 7 -116.86 -21.18 -22.11
N LEU A 8 -117.39 -22.36 -21.69
CA LEU A 8 -116.92 -23.02 -20.46
C LEU A 8 -115.51 -23.63 -20.60
N LEU A 9 -115.17 -24.15 -21.81
CA LEU A 9 -113.83 -24.69 -22.07
C LEU A 9 -112.78 -23.58 -22.19
N SER A 10 -113.14 -22.40 -22.71
CA SER A 10 -112.22 -21.25 -22.79
C SER A 10 -111.96 -20.58 -21.43
N LEU A 11 -112.95 -20.60 -20.54
CA LEU A 11 -112.86 -20.05 -19.20
C LEU A 11 -112.07 -20.97 -18.27
N SER A 12 -112.16 -22.29 -18.41
CA SER A 12 -111.36 -23.25 -17.65
C SER A 12 -109.87 -23.25 -18.10
N LEU A 13 -109.62 -23.01 -19.40
CA LEU A 13 -108.28 -22.92 -19.92
C LEU A 13 -107.61 -21.61 -19.49
N LEU A 14 -108.35 -20.50 -19.33
CA LEU A 14 -107.87 -19.23 -18.84
C LEU A 14 -107.54 -19.26 -17.34
N ILE A 15 -108.30 -20.01 -16.53
CA ILE A 15 -108.07 -20.18 -15.10
C ILE A 15 -106.86 -21.11 -14.86
N LEU A 16 -106.62 -22.12 -15.72
CA LEU A 16 -105.42 -22.97 -15.62
C LEU A 16 -104.15 -22.23 -16.03
N LEU A 17 -104.21 -21.22 -16.89
CA LEU A 17 -103.09 -20.38 -17.27
C LEU A 17 -102.70 -19.35 -16.18
N LEU A 18 -103.65 -18.96 -15.29
CA LEU A 18 -103.37 -18.06 -14.17
C LEU A 18 -102.82 -18.77 -12.91
N ALA A 19 -102.93 -20.11 -12.83
CA ALA A 19 -102.42 -20.90 -11.72
C ALA A 19 -100.97 -21.38 -11.96
N ALA A 20 -100.35 -21.07 -13.11
CA ALA A 20 -98.98 -21.45 -13.44
C ALA A 20 -97.95 -20.29 -13.33
N CYS A 21 -98.34 -19.12 -12.81
CA CYS A 21 -97.35 -18.14 -12.38
C CYS A 21 -96.73 -18.62 -11.07
N LYS A 22 -95.70 -19.49 -11.16
CA LYS A 22 -94.71 -19.54 -10.12
C LYS A 22 -94.11 -18.14 -10.04
N THR A 23 -94.23 -17.49 -8.89
CA THR A 23 -93.39 -16.33 -8.54
C THR A 23 -91.96 -16.75 -8.74
N GLN A 24 -91.37 -16.33 -9.87
CA GLN A 24 -90.00 -16.43 -10.06
C GLN A 24 -89.41 -15.46 -9.04
N GLU A 25 -88.96 -15.99 -7.91
CA GLU A 25 -88.14 -15.19 -6.99
C GLU A 25 -87.01 -14.63 -7.82
N LEU A 26 -86.96 -13.30 -7.94
CA LEU A 26 -85.80 -12.63 -8.55
C LEU A 26 -84.57 -13.13 -7.80
N PRO A 27 -83.51 -13.55 -8.51
CA PRO A 27 -82.28 -13.99 -7.85
C PRO A 27 -81.85 -12.87 -6.90
N GLU A 28 -81.70 -13.23 -5.63
CA GLU A 28 -81.28 -12.31 -4.59
C GLU A 28 -80.01 -11.60 -5.06
N GLU A 29 -80.04 -10.26 -5.12
CA GLU A 29 -78.91 -9.44 -5.56
C GLU A 29 -77.66 -9.79 -4.72
N VAL A 30 -76.56 -10.02 -5.40
CA VAL A 30 -75.30 -10.35 -4.72
C VAL A 30 -74.82 -9.12 -4.00
N THR A 31 -74.65 -9.22 -2.69
CA THR A 31 -74.01 -8.17 -1.90
C THR A 31 -72.59 -8.59 -1.59
N LEU A 32 -71.62 -7.66 -1.80
CA LEU A 32 -70.20 -7.83 -1.43
C LEU A 32 -69.66 -6.50 -0.96
N GLU A 33 -69.40 -6.44 0.34
CA GLU A 33 -68.78 -5.26 0.98
C GLU A 33 -67.51 -5.66 1.68
N LEU A 34 -66.55 -4.73 1.70
CA LEU A 34 -65.28 -4.88 2.36
C LEU A 34 -65.09 -3.80 3.42
N SER A 35 -64.55 -4.13 4.57
CA SER A 35 -64.28 -3.17 5.65
C SER A 35 -63.28 -2.10 5.26
N THR A 36 -62.42 -2.35 4.25
CA THR A 36 -61.51 -1.39 3.64
C THR A 36 -61.26 -1.72 2.17
N THR A 37 -60.93 -0.67 1.40
CA THR A 37 -60.57 -0.80 -0.03
C THR A 37 -59.07 -0.60 -0.27
N SER A 38 -58.29 -0.38 0.80
CA SER A 38 -56.85 -0.24 0.70
C SER A 38 -56.12 -0.72 1.96
N LEU A 39 -54.97 -1.32 1.76
CA LEU A 39 -54.03 -1.72 2.84
C LEU A 39 -52.67 -1.13 2.57
N THR A 40 -52.03 -0.59 3.61
CA THR A 40 -50.68 0.00 3.52
C THR A 40 -49.76 -0.73 4.48
N PHE A 41 -48.60 -1.15 4.00
CA PHE A 41 -47.59 -1.88 4.75
C PHE A 41 -46.32 -1.06 4.84
N ASP A 42 -45.60 -1.21 5.94
CA ASP A 42 -44.23 -0.71 6.04
C ASP A 42 -43.22 -1.60 5.29
N LYS A 43 -41.97 -1.17 5.19
CA LYS A 43 -40.89 -1.91 4.51
C LYS A 43 -40.62 -3.29 5.09
N GLY A 44 -40.86 -3.49 6.40
CA GLY A 44 -40.62 -4.76 7.09
C GLY A 44 -41.63 -5.82 6.74
N GLY A 45 -42.78 -5.42 6.19
CA GLY A 45 -43.94 -6.26 6.01
C GLY A 45 -44.69 -6.45 7.34
N SER A 46 -45.95 -6.80 7.23
CA SER A 46 -46.79 -7.12 8.38
C SER A 46 -48.06 -7.87 7.91
N GLU A 47 -48.84 -8.37 8.86
CA GLU A 47 -50.16 -8.90 8.58
C GLU A 47 -51.20 -7.81 8.83
N GLN A 48 -52.13 -7.66 7.91
CA GLN A 48 -53.35 -6.87 8.07
C GLN A 48 -54.56 -7.69 7.71
N THR A 49 -55.69 -7.31 8.28
CA THR A 49 -56.97 -8.04 8.08
C THR A 49 -58.03 -7.11 7.54
N LEU A 50 -58.91 -7.65 6.74
CA LEU A 50 -60.16 -7.00 6.35
C LEU A 50 -61.33 -7.97 6.49
N THR A 51 -62.47 -7.43 6.76
CA THR A 51 -63.73 -8.21 6.85
C THR A 51 -64.44 -8.17 5.52
N VAL A 52 -64.89 -9.34 5.07
CA VAL A 52 -65.70 -9.53 3.87
C VAL A 52 -67.12 -9.82 4.30
N THR A 53 -68.06 -8.98 3.92
CA THR A 53 -69.49 -9.15 4.18
C THR A 53 -70.21 -9.47 2.87
N THR A 54 -70.86 -10.65 2.79
CA THR A 54 -71.55 -11.08 1.60
C THR A 54 -72.79 -11.96 1.98
N ASN A 55 -73.85 -11.94 1.17
CA ASN A 55 -75.00 -12.85 1.29
C ASN A 55 -74.76 -14.20 0.57
N ARG A 56 -73.53 -14.48 0.12
CA ARG A 56 -73.12 -15.76 -0.48
C ARG A 56 -72.46 -16.65 0.54
N SER A 57 -72.63 -17.96 0.41
CA SER A 57 -72.07 -18.96 1.30
C SER A 57 -70.56 -19.10 1.13
N HIS A 58 -70.04 -18.68 -0.03
CA HIS A 58 -68.60 -18.76 -0.36
C HIS A 58 -68.14 -17.49 -1.07
N TRP A 59 -66.89 -17.07 -0.74
CA TRP A 59 -66.12 -16.02 -1.41
C TRP A 59 -64.69 -16.46 -1.59
N THR A 60 -63.95 -15.85 -2.51
CA THR A 60 -62.54 -16.13 -2.78
C THR A 60 -61.79 -14.83 -2.85
N ALA A 61 -60.51 -14.89 -2.51
CA ALA A 61 -59.58 -13.78 -2.69
C ALA A 61 -58.37 -14.26 -3.51
N THR A 62 -57.96 -13.45 -4.47
CA THR A 62 -56.79 -13.72 -5.31
C THR A 62 -55.92 -12.48 -5.40
N SER A 63 -54.60 -12.68 -5.44
CA SER A 63 -53.66 -11.61 -5.76
C SER A 63 -53.15 -11.82 -7.20
N PRO A 64 -53.29 -10.82 -8.09
CA PRO A 64 -52.66 -10.85 -9.40
C PRO A 64 -51.14 -10.97 -9.28
N GLN A 65 -50.45 -11.34 -10.37
CA GLN A 65 -49.00 -11.54 -10.41
C GLN A 65 -48.19 -10.31 -9.94
N GLU A 66 -48.75 -9.11 -10.07
CA GLU A 66 -48.17 -7.86 -9.60
C GLU A 66 -48.08 -7.76 -8.06
N ALA A 67 -48.80 -8.63 -7.34
CA ALA A 67 -48.80 -8.68 -5.88
C ALA A 67 -48.35 -10.05 -5.34
N ASP A 68 -47.36 -10.67 -5.93
CA ASP A 68 -46.73 -11.95 -5.52
C ASP A 68 -46.04 -11.86 -4.15
N TRP A 69 -45.88 -10.67 -3.65
CA TRP A 69 -45.26 -10.34 -2.37
C TRP A 69 -46.22 -10.44 -1.17
N VAL A 70 -47.52 -10.74 -1.39
CA VAL A 70 -48.49 -11.02 -0.33
C VAL A 70 -48.89 -12.48 -0.31
N VAL A 71 -49.22 -12.96 0.88
CA VAL A 71 -49.85 -14.25 1.11
C VAL A 71 -51.24 -13.98 1.66
N LEU A 72 -52.27 -14.63 1.07
CA LEU A 72 -53.68 -14.49 1.46
C LEU A 72 -54.10 -15.71 2.27
N THR A 73 -54.76 -15.49 3.41
CA THR A 73 -55.37 -16.54 4.22
C THR A 73 -56.80 -16.15 4.57
N GLN A 74 -57.77 -17.00 4.23
CA GLN A 74 -59.16 -16.81 4.53
C GLN A 74 -59.56 -17.54 5.83
N GLU A 75 -60.13 -16.82 6.78
CA GLU A 75 -60.64 -17.37 8.03
C GLU A 75 -62.09 -16.87 8.25
N GLY A 76 -63.05 -17.72 7.88
CA GLY A 76 -64.49 -17.31 7.91
C GLY A 76 -64.77 -16.09 7.03
N ASN A 77 -65.21 -15.01 7.64
CA ASN A 77 -65.45 -13.73 6.95
C ASN A 77 -64.24 -12.77 6.99
N THR A 78 -63.09 -13.21 7.47
CA THR A 78 -61.86 -12.39 7.55
C THR A 78 -60.89 -12.84 6.49
N LEU A 79 -60.33 -11.87 5.75
CA LEU A 79 -59.17 -12.05 4.89
C LEU A 79 -57.95 -11.49 5.59
N LYS A 80 -56.94 -12.35 5.86
CA LYS A 80 -55.63 -11.98 6.31
C LYS A 80 -54.74 -11.78 5.10
N VAL A 81 -54.04 -10.65 5.05
CA VAL A 81 -53.09 -10.28 4.00
C VAL A 81 -51.71 -10.08 4.65
N GLN A 82 -50.84 -11.05 4.47
CA GLN A 82 -49.48 -11.03 4.99
C GLN A 82 -48.53 -10.51 3.93
N ALA A 83 -47.96 -9.33 4.11
CA ALA A 83 -46.95 -8.79 3.23
C ALA A 83 -45.55 -9.29 3.60
N LYS A 84 -44.75 -9.75 2.63
CA LYS A 84 -43.33 -10.02 2.77
C LYS A 84 -42.55 -8.69 2.85
N ALA A 85 -41.33 -8.69 3.45
CA ALA A 85 -40.49 -7.49 3.49
C ALA A 85 -40.16 -6.97 2.07
N ASN A 86 -40.21 -5.65 1.90
CA ASN A 86 -39.76 -4.98 0.68
C ASN A 86 -38.28 -4.61 0.84
N GLN A 87 -37.40 -5.33 0.18
CA GLN A 87 -35.95 -5.07 0.19
C GLN A 87 -35.51 -4.11 -0.92
N GLN A 88 -36.46 -3.66 -1.77
CA GLN A 88 -36.17 -2.73 -2.85
C GLN A 88 -36.17 -1.28 -2.36
N GLY A 89 -35.37 -0.43 -2.99
CA GLY A 89 -35.32 1.02 -2.73
C GLY A 89 -36.51 1.79 -3.35
N GLN A 90 -37.60 1.09 -3.73
CA GLN A 90 -38.79 1.67 -4.35
C GLN A 90 -40.07 1.12 -3.67
N ASP A 91 -41.06 2.01 -3.53
CA ASP A 91 -42.43 1.60 -3.12
C ASP A 91 -42.98 0.60 -4.12
N ARG A 92 -43.71 -0.40 -3.61
CA ARG A 92 -44.45 -1.32 -4.49
C ARG A 92 -45.94 -1.26 -4.25
N GLN A 93 -46.68 -1.49 -5.31
CA GLN A 93 -48.13 -1.47 -5.31
C GLN A 93 -48.63 -2.78 -5.88
N GLY A 94 -49.85 -3.12 -5.51
CA GLY A 94 -50.55 -4.30 -5.99
C GLY A 94 -52.01 -4.24 -5.65
N SER A 95 -52.70 -5.35 -5.82
CA SER A 95 -54.10 -5.43 -5.43
C SER A 95 -54.49 -6.85 -5.05
N VAL A 96 -55.55 -6.96 -4.26
CA VAL A 96 -56.26 -8.20 -4.01
C VAL A 96 -57.64 -8.04 -4.60
N ILE A 97 -58.13 -9.08 -5.31
CA ILE A 97 -59.48 -9.15 -5.84
C ILE A 97 -60.26 -10.13 -4.99
N VAL A 98 -61.34 -9.66 -4.37
CA VAL A 98 -62.28 -10.48 -3.63
C VAL A 98 -63.54 -10.71 -4.52
N ASN A 99 -63.97 -11.97 -4.66
CA ASN A 99 -65.08 -12.36 -5.47
C ASN A 99 -66.09 -13.15 -4.64
N ALA A 100 -67.38 -12.80 -4.77
CA ALA A 100 -68.52 -13.54 -4.21
C ALA A 100 -69.70 -13.54 -5.20
N GLY A 101 -70.08 -14.72 -5.66
CA GLY A 101 -71.22 -14.85 -6.56
C GLY A 101 -71.15 -14.09 -7.89
N GLY A 102 -69.91 -13.79 -8.35
CA GLY A 102 -69.65 -13.01 -9.57
C GLY A 102 -69.39 -11.53 -9.33
N GLU A 103 -69.75 -10.97 -8.17
CA GLU A 103 -69.40 -9.63 -7.77
C GLU A 103 -67.95 -9.59 -7.35
N GLN A 104 -67.20 -8.53 -7.77
CA GLN A 104 -65.78 -8.33 -7.46
C GLN A 104 -65.58 -7.00 -6.76
N ARG A 105 -64.71 -7.04 -5.77
CA ARG A 105 -64.15 -5.83 -5.12
C ARG A 105 -62.67 -5.90 -5.09
N ARG A 106 -62.01 -4.75 -5.37
CA ARG A 106 -60.57 -4.60 -5.39
C ARG A 106 -60.13 -3.91 -4.13
N VAL A 107 -59.07 -4.47 -3.50
CA VAL A 107 -58.34 -3.86 -2.38
C VAL A 107 -57.01 -3.44 -2.92
N ALA A 108 -56.70 -2.14 -2.89
CA ALA A 108 -55.39 -1.61 -3.28
C ALA A 108 -54.35 -1.91 -2.19
N LEU A 109 -53.19 -2.36 -2.59
CA LEU A 109 -52.08 -2.61 -1.70
C LEU A 109 -50.97 -1.62 -1.99
N ARG A 110 -50.34 -1.11 -0.95
CA ARG A 110 -49.14 -0.29 -1.05
C ARG A 110 -48.14 -0.68 0.04
N GLN A 111 -46.85 -0.79 -0.32
CA GLN A 111 -45.78 -1.04 0.66
C GLN A 111 -44.64 -0.09 0.44
N SER A 112 -44.16 0.49 1.54
CA SER A 112 -43.05 1.44 1.52
C SER A 112 -41.72 0.80 1.07
N ALA A 113 -40.87 1.59 0.43
CA ALA A 113 -39.50 1.25 0.04
C ALA A 113 -38.59 0.98 1.25
N SER A 114 -37.58 0.15 1.05
CA SER A 114 -36.40 0.15 1.92
C SER A 114 -35.53 1.37 1.64
N GLU A 115 -34.53 1.60 2.50
CA GLU A 115 -33.50 2.58 2.25
C GLU A 115 -32.75 2.23 0.96
N VAL A 116 -32.45 3.25 0.16
CA VAL A 116 -31.69 3.06 -1.08
C VAL A 116 -30.24 2.71 -0.73
N LEU A 117 -29.77 1.60 -1.25
CA LEU A 117 -28.39 1.11 -1.08
C LEU A 117 -27.68 1.09 -2.42
N LEU A 118 -26.44 1.55 -2.41
CA LEU A 118 -25.52 1.47 -3.53
C LEU A 118 -24.10 1.30 -2.97
N ASP A 119 -23.58 0.09 -3.05
CA ASP A 119 -22.25 -0.28 -2.56
C ASP A 119 -21.36 -0.76 -3.69
N LEU A 120 -20.09 -0.35 -3.66
CA LEU A 120 -19.07 -0.75 -4.63
C LEU A 120 -18.13 -1.80 -4.05
N GLY A 121 -17.77 -2.82 -4.83
CA GLY A 121 -16.73 -3.77 -4.49
C GLY A 121 -15.32 -3.14 -4.52
N ALA A 122 -15.15 -2.09 -5.33
CA ALA A 122 -13.94 -1.27 -5.36
C ALA A 122 -14.29 0.16 -5.80
N ASN A 123 -13.63 1.14 -5.20
CA ASN A 123 -13.77 2.56 -5.56
C ASN A 123 -12.57 3.08 -6.37
N ARG A 124 -11.60 2.21 -6.67
CA ARG A 124 -10.44 2.52 -7.50
C ARG A 124 -10.04 1.31 -8.33
N VAL A 125 -9.69 1.57 -9.60
CA VAL A 125 -9.17 0.59 -10.56
C VAL A 125 -7.88 1.14 -11.16
N THR A 126 -6.88 0.28 -11.29
CA THR A 126 -5.58 0.65 -11.87
C THR A 126 -5.27 -0.22 -13.07
N PHE A 127 -4.73 0.41 -14.13
CA PHE A 127 -4.28 -0.27 -15.34
C PHE A 127 -2.77 -0.07 -15.54
N PRO A 128 -2.05 -1.08 -16.04
CA PRO A 128 -0.68 -0.91 -16.54
C PRO A 128 -0.67 -0.04 -17.81
N VAL A 129 0.54 0.23 -18.32
CA VAL A 129 0.73 1.02 -19.56
C VAL A 129 0.01 0.39 -20.74
N GLU A 130 0.02 -0.93 -20.84
CA GLU A 130 -0.58 -1.73 -21.93
C GLU A 130 -2.11 -1.68 -21.93
N GLY A 131 -2.72 -1.16 -20.87
CA GLY A 131 -4.17 -1.19 -20.68
C GLY A 131 -4.67 -2.56 -20.23
N GLY A 132 -5.87 -2.91 -20.65
CA GLY A 132 -6.50 -4.18 -20.28
C GLY A 132 -7.95 -4.03 -19.87
N GLN A 133 -8.50 -5.04 -19.22
CA GLN A 133 -9.88 -5.06 -18.75
C GLN A 133 -9.94 -5.41 -17.27
N GLU A 134 -10.70 -4.60 -16.51
CA GLU A 134 -10.99 -4.82 -15.09
C GLU A 134 -12.49 -4.82 -14.85
N VAL A 135 -12.90 -5.45 -13.75
CA VAL A 135 -14.30 -5.57 -13.38
C VAL A 135 -14.54 -5.10 -11.96
N VAL A 136 -15.43 -4.14 -11.81
CA VAL A 136 -15.95 -3.71 -10.51
C VAL A 136 -17.35 -4.27 -10.32
N THR A 137 -17.56 -4.97 -9.22
CA THR A 137 -18.89 -5.42 -8.80
C THR A 137 -19.56 -4.32 -7.98
N TYR A 138 -20.88 -4.26 -8.06
CA TYR A 138 -21.67 -3.39 -7.19
C TYR A 138 -22.94 -4.10 -6.74
N TYR A 139 -23.48 -3.64 -5.63
CA TYR A 139 -24.81 -3.99 -5.16
C TYR A 139 -25.68 -2.75 -5.12
N ALA A 140 -26.91 -2.83 -5.71
CA ALA A 140 -27.92 -1.80 -5.60
C ALA A 140 -29.29 -2.48 -5.43
N ASN A 141 -30.10 -1.95 -4.54
CA ASN A 141 -31.48 -2.42 -4.31
C ASN A 141 -32.53 -1.59 -5.09
N VAL A 142 -32.09 -1.00 -6.19
CA VAL A 142 -32.92 -0.21 -7.11
C VAL A 142 -32.88 -0.81 -8.52
N GLU A 143 -33.89 -0.54 -9.33
CA GLU A 143 -33.91 -0.99 -10.72
C GLU A 143 -33.14 -0.05 -11.64
N GLU A 144 -33.29 1.25 -11.41
CA GLU A 144 -32.64 2.27 -12.23
C GLU A 144 -31.32 2.71 -11.58
N LEU A 145 -30.24 2.35 -12.24
CA LEU A 145 -28.88 2.80 -11.93
C LEU A 145 -28.27 3.43 -13.19
N ARG A 146 -27.79 4.64 -13.06
CA ARG A 146 -27.07 5.34 -14.12
C ARG A 146 -25.58 5.20 -13.89
N VAL A 147 -24.87 4.75 -14.93
CA VAL A 147 -23.39 4.67 -14.96
C VAL A 147 -22.91 5.58 -16.05
N GLU A 148 -22.04 6.51 -15.72
CA GLU A 148 -21.56 7.52 -16.69
C GLU A 148 -20.11 7.91 -16.44
N LEU A 149 -19.43 8.33 -17.52
CA LEU A 149 -18.19 9.09 -17.45
C LEU A 149 -18.54 10.58 -17.51
N PRO A 150 -18.33 11.34 -16.43
CA PRO A 150 -18.60 12.79 -16.41
C PRO A 150 -17.79 13.55 -17.46
N THR A 151 -16.57 13.08 -17.72
CA THR A 151 -15.71 13.57 -18.80
C THR A 151 -15.45 12.41 -19.76
N PRO A 152 -15.87 12.49 -21.03
CA PRO A 152 -15.59 11.46 -22.01
C PRO A 152 -14.08 11.28 -22.22
N GLU A 153 -13.61 10.05 -22.10
CA GLU A 153 -12.21 9.68 -22.29
C GLU A 153 -12.08 8.66 -23.43
N SER A 154 -11.40 9.01 -24.50
CA SER A 154 -11.28 8.16 -25.70
C SER A 154 -10.53 6.83 -25.43
N TRP A 155 -9.74 6.79 -24.37
CA TRP A 155 -8.95 5.63 -23.98
C TRP A 155 -9.70 4.66 -23.09
N LEU A 156 -10.91 5.01 -22.62
CA LEU A 156 -11.66 4.25 -21.63
C LEU A 156 -13.02 3.84 -22.20
N THR A 157 -13.36 2.57 -22.05
CA THR A 157 -14.69 2.04 -22.37
C THR A 157 -15.30 1.43 -21.11
N VAL A 158 -16.56 1.81 -20.84
CA VAL A 158 -17.31 1.31 -19.69
C VAL A 158 -18.53 0.55 -20.18
N ASP A 159 -18.68 -0.70 -19.74
CA ASP A 159 -19.83 -1.55 -20.02
C ASP A 159 -20.53 -1.94 -18.72
N SER A 160 -21.78 -1.46 -18.58
CA SER A 160 -22.65 -1.70 -17.41
C SER A 160 -23.91 -2.50 -17.74
N ARG A 161 -23.99 -3.16 -18.90
CA ARG A 161 -25.18 -3.93 -19.35
C ARG A 161 -25.51 -5.11 -18.44
N ILE A 162 -24.54 -5.65 -17.72
CA ILE A 162 -24.75 -6.74 -16.79
C ILE A 162 -25.00 -6.14 -15.39
N LYS A 163 -26.21 -6.35 -14.84
CA LYS A 163 -26.57 -5.87 -13.51
C LYS A 163 -25.60 -6.41 -12.44
N GLY A 164 -25.16 -5.55 -11.55
CA GLY A 164 -24.21 -5.87 -10.47
C GLY A 164 -22.73 -5.88 -10.91
N ARG A 165 -22.42 -5.53 -12.18
CA ARG A 165 -21.10 -5.60 -12.74
C ARG A 165 -20.82 -4.44 -13.69
N ILE A 166 -19.65 -3.84 -13.57
CA ILE A 166 -19.14 -2.83 -14.49
C ILE A 166 -17.82 -3.36 -15.05
N SER A 167 -17.76 -3.55 -16.37
CA SER A 167 -16.52 -3.89 -17.07
C SER A 167 -15.89 -2.61 -17.58
N ILE A 168 -14.64 -2.38 -17.23
CA ILE A 168 -13.86 -1.19 -17.57
C ILE A 168 -12.70 -1.66 -18.43
N THR A 169 -12.59 -1.13 -19.65
CA THR A 169 -11.51 -1.46 -20.58
C THR A 169 -10.70 -0.21 -20.87
N ALA A 170 -9.38 -0.27 -20.66
CA ALA A 170 -8.45 0.80 -20.97
C ALA A 170 -7.59 0.44 -22.19
N GLN A 171 -7.45 1.37 -23.14
CA GLN A 171 -6.51 1.28 -24.25
C GLN A 171 -5.08 1.56 -23.77
N PRO A 172 -4.01 1.09 -24.47
CA PRO A 172 -2.64 1.41 -24.14
C PRO A 172 -2.41 2.91 -23.93
N ASN A 173 -1.60 3.26 -22.94
CA ASN A 173 -1.18 4.63 -22.71
C ASN A 173 0.18 4.87 -23.37
N GLU A 174 0.18 5.47 -24.56
CA GLU A 174 1.40 5.80 -25.28
C GLU A 174 2.10 7.06 -24.74
N GLY A 175 1.46 7.75 -23.78
CA GLY A 175 2.01 8.95 -23.18
C GLY A 175 2.99 8.65 -22.05
N GLU A 176 3.87 9.61 -21.77
CA GLU A 176 4.84 9.51 -20.68
C GLU A 176 4.19 9.60 -19.29
N ALA A 177 3.10 10.35 -19.19
CA ALA A 177 2.42 10.62 -17.92
C ALA A 177 1.30 9.63 -17.62
N GLN A 178 1.06 9.39 -16.33
CA GLN A 178 -0.14 8.74 -15.83
C GLN A 178 -1.39 9.51 -16.27
N ARG A 179 -2.48 8.80 -16.57
CA ARG A 179 -3.79 9.40 -16.84
C ARG A 179 -4.87 8.84 -15.91
N THR A 180 -5.89 9.63 -15.66
CA THR A 180 -6.96 9.29 -14.73
C THR A 180 -8.31 9.62 -15.32
N ALA A 181 -9.34 8.88 -14.89
CA ALA A 181 -10.73 9.15 -15.21
C ALA A 181 -11.62 8.82 -13.99
N LYS A 182 -12.88 9.28 -14.02
CA LYS A 182 -13.87 8.99 -12.99
C LYS A 182 -15.10 8.38 -13.64
N ILE A 183 -15.64 7.36 -12.99
CA ILE A 183 -16.91 6.73 -13.37
C ILE A 183 -17.89 6.96 -12.22
N ASN A 184 -19.02 7.60 -12.51
CA ASN A 184 -20.08 7.84 -11.54
C ASN A 184 -21.19 6.79 -11.68
N LEU A 185 -21.57 6.21 -10.55
CA LEU A 185 -22.78 5.41 -10.41
C LEU A 185 -23.77 6.22 -9.60
N SER A 186 -24.96 6.44 -10.13
CA SER A 186 -25.97 7.23 -9.45
C SER A 186 -27.37 6.61 -9.50
N THR A 187 -28.11 6.79 -8.41
CA THR A 187 -29.53 6.49 -8.31
C THR A 187 -30.20 7.53 -7.42
N GLY A 188 -31.13 8.29 -7.98
CA GLY A 188 -31.69 9.45 -7.29
C GLY A 188 -30.60 10.43 -6.85
N THR A 189 -30.50 10.69 -5.56
CA THR A 189 -29.48 11.58 -4.97
C THR A 189 -28.21 10.87 -4.53
N LEU A 190 -28.20 9.53 -4.52
CA LEU A 190 -27.05 8.75 -4.09
C LEU A 190 -26.07 8.57 -5.25
N VAL A 191 -24.81 8.99 -5.03
CA VAL A 191 -23.73 8.89 -6.01
C VAL A 191 -22.56 8.13 -5.40
N ARG A 192 -21.93 7.26 -6.18
CA ARG A 192 -20.66 6.60 -5.90
C ARG A 192 -19.72 6.83 -7.06
N GLU A 193 -18.44 6.98 -6.74
CA GLU A 193 -17.38 7.24 -7.73
C GLU A 193 -16.37 6.10 -7.74
N ILE A 194 -15.98 5.68 -8.95
CA ILE A 194 -14.83 4.81 -9.19
C ILE A 194 -13.74 5.66 -9.84
N GLU A 195 -12.59 5.75 -9.18
CA GLU A 195 -11.38 6.34 -9.74
C GLU A 195 -10.70 5.32 -10.65
N VAL A 196 -10.43 5.69 -11.89
CA VAL A 196 -9.65 4.89 -12.83
C VAL A 196 -8.30 5.55 -13.04
N VAL A 197 -7.23 4.79 -12.86
CA VAL A 197 -5.84 5.25 -12.99
C VAL A 197 -5.12 4.36 -13.98
N GLN A 198 -4.45 4.93 -14.96
CA GLN A 198 -3.57 4.18 -15.86
C GLN A 198 -2.16 4.76 -15.86
N SER A 199 -1.17 3.87 -15.71
CA SER A 199 0.25 4.22 -15.72
C SER A 199 0.67 4.83 -17.05
N GLY A 200 1.63 5.76 -17.00
CA GLY A 200 2.36 6.24 -18.17
C GLY A 200 3.71 5.53 -18.31
N SER A 201 4.38 5.71 -19.45
CA SER A 201 5.69 5.11 -19.73
C SER A 201 6.81 5.68 -18.83
N ILE A 202 6.70 6.95 -18.43
CA ILE A 202 7.58 7.57 -17.43
C ILE A 202 6.79 7.66 -16.11
N GLN A 203 7.05 6.73 -15.25
CA GLN A 203 6.39 6.66 -13.96
C GLN A 203 7.43 6.78 -12.84
N TYR A 204 7.28 7.81 -12.01
CA TYR A 204 8.05 7.89 -10.77
C TYR A 204 7.54 6.88 -9.76
N ILE A 205 8.46 6.11 -9.17
CA ILE A 205 8.15 5.05 -8.22
C ILE A 205 8.68 5.42 -6.85
N LEU A 206 7.80 5.44 -5.86
CA LEU A 206 8.14 5.43 -4.44
C LEU A 206 7.78 4.07 -3.83
N PRO A 207 8.52 3.60 -2.83
CA PRO A 207 8.11 2.43 -2.05
C PRO A 207 6.80 2.71 -1.30
N LEU A 208 6.21 1.68 -0.70
CA LEU A 208 5.02 1.83 0.15
C LEU A 208 5.25 2.90 1.22
N GLN A 209 4.47 3.98 1.16
CA GLN A 209 4.57 5.13 2.05
C GLN A 209 3.79 4.90 3.37
N LYS A 210 3.94 3.72 3.95
CA LYS A 210 3.38 3.35 5.24
C LYS A 210 4.49 2.81 6.12
N PHE A 211 4.64 3.35 7.32
CA PHE A 211 5.63 2.81 8.24
C PHE A 211 5.06 2.70 9.67
N PRO A 212 5.26 1.59 10.37
CA PRO A 212 5.87 0.37 9.86
C PRO A 212 5.00 -0.33 8.83
N ALA A 213 5.60 -0.93 7.81
CA ALA A 213 4.90 -1.73 6.80
C ALA A 213 5.46 -3.15 6.80
N SER A 214 4.61 -4.13 7.09
CA SER A 214 4.98 -5.54 7.06
C SER A 214 5.29 -6.01 5.64
N LEU A 215 5.95 -7.15 5.51
CA LEU A 215 6.17 -7.78 4.21
C LEU A 215 4.84 -8.01 3.45
N GLN A 216 3.77 -8.39 4.15
CA GLN A 216 2.46 -8.60 3.53
C GLN A 216 1.84 -7.29 3.02
N ASP A 217 2.05 -6.18 3.73
CA ASP A 217 1.63 -4.86 3.26
C ASP A 217 2.37 -4.49 1.96
N VAL A 218 3.69 -4.73 1.92
CA VAL A 218 4.52 -4.49 0.73
C VAL A 218 4.07 -5.37 -0.45
N ILE A 219 3.90 -6.67 -0.24
CA ILE A 219 3.44 -7.60 -1.30
C ILE A 219 2.10 -7.14 -1.87
N ARG A 220 1.16 -6.78 -1.01
CA ARG A 220 -0.18 -6.33 -1.43
C ARG A 220 -0.10 -5.02 -2.22
N PHE A 221 0.69 -4.07 -1.75
CA PHE A 221 0.89 -2.78 -2.41
C PHE A 221 1.55 -2.94 -3.78
N GLU A 222 2.65 -3.69 -3.86
CA GLU A 222 3.37 -3.89 -5.13
C GLU A 222 2.51 -4.64 -6.15
N ARG A 223 1.74 -5.64 -5.71
CA ARG A 223 0.78 -6.35 -6.57
C ARG A 223 -0.30 -5.41 -7.10
N SER A 224 -0.78 -4.47 -6.28
CA SER A 224 -1.84 -3.52 -6.70
C SER A 224 -1.40 -2.56 -7.80
N ARG A 225 -0.09 -2.41 -8.03
CA ARG A 225 0.49 -1.62 -9.12
C ARG A 225 1.23 -2.47 -10.16
N PHE A 226 0.91 -3.76 -10.22
CA PHE A 226 1.43 -4.72 -11.21
C PHE A 226 2.96 -4.91 -11.19
N SER A 227 3.59 -4.68 -10.04
CA SER A 227 5.01 -4.99 -9.90
C SER A 227 5.22 -6.50 -9.81
N GLU A 228 6.17 -7.03 -10.57
CA GLU A 228 6.54 -8.44 -10.52
C GLU A 228 7.49 -8.71 -9.35
N HIS A 229 7.17 -9.68 -8.52
CA HIS A 229 7.90 -9.97 -7.29
C HIS A 229 9.02 -10.97 -7.52
N THR A 230 10.24 -10.60 -7.17
CA THR A 230 11.40 -11.50 -7.12
C THR A 230 12.04 -11.40 -5.74
N ARG A 231 12.19 -12.53 -5.05
CA ARG A 231 12.88 -12.60 -3.77
C ARG A 231 14.36 -12.86 -3.99
N THR A 232 15.22 -12.08 -3.33
CA THR A 232 16.66 -12.33 -3.27
C THR A 232 17.06 -12.45 -1.79
N ARG A 233 17.70 -13.56 -1.41
CA ARG A 233 18.28 -13.75 -0.08
C ARG A 233 19.79 -13.59 -0.18
N GLU A 234 20.35 -12.61 0.54
CA GLU A 234 21.80 -12.48 0.68
C GLU A 234 22.31 -13.24 1.92
N ARG A 235 23.60 -13.55 1.96
CA ARG A 235 24.23 -14.18 3.14
C ARG A 235 24.07 -13.26 4.35
N GLY A 236 23.43 -13.74 5.39
CA GLY A 236 23.08 -12.98 6.59
C GLY A 236 21.57 -12.97 6.84
N GLU A 237 21.13 -12.28 7.85
CA GLU A 237 19.73 -12.24 8.27
C GLU A 237 18.87 -11.27 7.46
N VAL A 238 19.48 -10.36 6.70
CA VAL A 238 18.75 -9.38 5.89
C VAL A 238 18.10 -10.06 4.70
N VAL A 239 16.83 -9.77 4.51
CA VAL A 239 16.03 -10.29 3.40
C VAL A 239 15.68 -9.14 2.46
N LEU A 240 16.08 -9.28 1.21
CA LEU A 240 15.74 -8.36 0.13
C LEU A 240 14.53 -8.88 -0.63
N PHE A 241 13.57 -8.00 -0.85
CA PHE A 241 12.44 -8.23 -1.74
C PHE A 241 12.53 -7.28 -2.92
N ARG A 242 12.81 -7.87 -4.08
CA ARG A 242 12.94 -7.12 -5.32
C ARG A 242 11.66 -7.20 -6.12
N TYR A 243 11.32 -6.07 -6.75
CA TYR A 243 10.20 -5.93 -7.67
C TYR A 243 10.68 -5.32 -8.99
N ALA A 244 10.29 -5.93 -10.09
CA ALA A 244 10.28 -5.28 -11.39
C ALA A 244 9.00 -4.43 -11.46
N THR A 245 9.14 -3.14 -11.73
CA THR A 245 8.02 -2.20 -11.77
C THR A 245 7.52 -2.02 -13.21
N GLN A 246 6.39 -1.34 -13.38
CA GLN A 246 5.88 -0.96 -14.71
C GLN A 246 6.56 0.30 -15.27
N SER A 247 7.45 0.94 -14.53
CA SER A 247 8.15 2.12 -14.98
C SER A 247 9.36 1.78 -15.84
N THR A 248 9.44 2.32 -17.04
CA THR A 248 10.63 2.23 -17.89
C THR A 248 11.78 3.07 -17.34
N LEU A 249 11.46 4.17 -16.63
CA LEU A 249 12.45 5.03 -15.98
C LEU A 249 12.99 4.41 -14.69
N MET A 250 12.13 3.81 -13.90
CA MET A 250 12.43 3.24 -12.57
C MET A 250 12.06 1.75 -12.53
N PRO A 251 12.72 0.88 -13.31
CA PRO A 251 12.27 -0.49 -13.53
C PRO A 251 12.46 -1.40 -12.33
N LEU A 252 13.20 -0.97 -11.31
CA LEU A 252 13.56 -1.83 -10.19
C LEU A 252 13.41 -1.15 -8.84
N LEU A 253 12.76 -1.85 -7.91
CA LEU A 253 12.62 -1.47 -6.51
C LEU A 253 12.99 -2.65 -5.61
N GLU A 254 13.82 -2.40 -4.60
CA GLU A 254 14.19 -3.37 -3.56
C GLU A 254 13.76 -2.86 -2.19
N TYR A 255 13.09 -3.70 -1.39
CA TYR A 255 12.83 -3.47 0.03
C TYR A 255 13.79 -4.28 0.87
N GLU A 256 14.38 -3.65 1.88
CA GLU A 256 15.26 -4.28 2.85
C GLU A 256 14.54 -4.53 4.18
N PHE A 257 14.49 -5.79 4.60
CA PHE A 257 13.99 -6.21 5.90
C PHE A 257 15.12 -6.84 6.70
N GLU A 258 15.19 -6.59 7.99
CA GLU A 258 16.12 -7.27 8.90
C GLU A 258 15.89 -8.79 8.87
N SER A 259 14.62 -9.20 8.86
CA SER A 259 14.20 -10.59 8.69
C SER A 259 12.80 -10.64 8.07
N GLU A 260 12.35 -11.82 7.64
CA GLU A 260 10.98 -12.03 7.13
C GLU A 260 9.89 -11.72 8.18
N ARG A 261 10.25 -11.76 9.46
CA ARG A 261 9.35 -11.50 10.61
C ARG A 261 9.44 -10.05 11.09
N SER A 262 10.28 -9.23 10.47
CA SER A 262 10.42 -7.82 10.82
C SER A 262 9.08 -7.09 10.73
N ARG A 263 8.85 -6.17 11.66
CA ARG A 263 7.61 -5.38 11.70
C ARG A 263 7.50 -4.39 10.55
N GLY A 264 8.61 -4.07 9.88
CA GLY A 264 8.63 -3.17 8.74
C GLY A 264 9.95 -3.25 7.99
N TYR A 265 9.95 -2.73 6.76
CA TYR A 265 11.18 -2.56 6.02
C TYR A 265 12.02 -1.43 6.64
N GLN A 266 13.35 -1.55 6.55
CA GLN A 266 14.29 -0.56 7.08
C GLN A 266 14.65 0.50 6.05
N ALA A 267 14.83 0.06 4.82
CA ALA A 267 15.10 0.90 3.66
C ALA A 267 14.44 0.31 2.41
N ALA A 268 14.22 1.16 1.43
CA ALA A 268 13.83 0.73 0.10
C ALA A 268 14.61 1.54 -0.94
N ILE A 269 15.04 0.86 -2.01
CA ILE A 269 15.93 1.42 -3.01
C ILE A 269 15.28 1.28 -4.37
N THR A 270 15.11 2.41 -5.06
CA THR A 270 14.62 2.48 -6.43
C THR A 270 15.76 2.87 -7.37
N LEU A 271 15.94 2.11 -8.44
CA LEU A 271 16.88 2.46 -9.49
C LEU A 271 16.20 3.38 -10.53
N CYS A 272 16.79 4.52 -10.81
CA CYS A 272 16.42 5.39 -11.93
C CYS A 272 17.48 5.27 -13.04
N LEU A 273 17.05 5.02 -14.28
CA LEU A 273 17.94 4.81 -15.42
C LEU A 273 18.45 6.09 -16.07
N ASP A 274 17.78 7.23 -15.84
CA ASP A 274 18.15 8.51 -16.45
C ASP A 274 17.84 9.65 -15.46
N ASP A 275 18.89 10.22 -14.86
CA ASP A 275 18.82 11.21 -13.78
C ASP A 275 18.30 12.59 -14.24
N LYS A 276 18.26 12.87 -15.56
CA LYS A 276 17.68 14.12 -16.10
C LYS A 276 16.20 14.29 -15.76
N TYR A 277 15.50 13.18 -15.49
CA TYR A 277 14.10 13.18 -15.05
C TYR A 277 13.96 13.42 -13.53
N LEU A 278 15.07 13.46 -12.78
CA LEU A 278 15.08 13.73 -11.35
C LEU A 278 15.72 15.08 -11.03
N ARG A 279 16.94 15.29 -11.55
CA ARG A 279 17.77 16.46 -11.25
C ARG A 279 17.10 17.73 -11.78
N ASP A 280 16.77 18.65 -10.87
CA ASP A 280 16.10 19.93 -11.16
C ASP A 280 14.82 19.80 -12.03
N ASN A 281 14.19 18.63 -12.00
CA ASN A 281 13.01 18.33 -12.79
C ASN A 281 11.72 18.75 -12.07
N ALA A 282 10.94 19.62 -12.69
CA ALA A 282 9.71 20.16 -12.11
C ALA A 282 8.64 19.09 -11.88
N ASN A 283 8.53 18.08 -12.77
CA ASN A 283 7.56 17.00 -12.63
C ASN A 283 7.92 16.07 -11.45
N PHE A 284 9.21 15.76 -11.27
CA PHE A 284 9.67 15.00 -10.13
C PHE A 284 9.45 15.76 -8.81
N ALA A 285 9.79 17.05 -8.80
CA ALA A 285 9.54 17.90 -7.63
C ALA A 285 8.05 17.96 -7.27
N ALA A 286 7.15 18.11 -8.26
CA ALA A 286 5.70 18.08 -8.06
C ALA A 286 5.22 16.72 -7.54
N PHE A 287 5.72 15.62 -8.10
CA PHE A 287 5.43 14.27 -7.64
C PHE A 287 5.85 14.06 -6.18
N LEU A 288 7.05 14.45 -5.79
CA LEU A 288 7.53 14.33 -4.41
C LEU A 288 6.70 15.18 -3.45
N LYS A 289 6.37 16.42 -3.85
CA LYS A 289 5.52 17.32 -3.06
C LYS A 289 4.12 16.72 -2.82
N ALA A 290 3.52 16.13 -3.86
CA ALA A 290 2.22 15.45 -3.74
C ALA A 290 2.26 14.25 -2.78
N ASN A 291 3.45 13.63 -2.60
CA ASN A 291 3.69 12.54 -1.66
C ASN A 291 4.25 13.02 -0.30
N GLY A 292 4.18 14.33 -0.01
CA GLY A 292 4.55 14.88 1.29
C GLY A 292 6.03 15.12 1.50
N TYR A 293 6.86 15.05 0.47
CA TYR A 293 8.29 15.30 0.53
C TYR A 293 8.63 16.76 0.20
N GLU A 294 9.60 17.30 0.93
CA GLU A 294 10.22 18.59 0.64
C GLU A 294 11.74 18.44 0.58
N LYS A 295 12.37 19.14 -0.37
CA LYS A 295 13.83 19.14 -0.51
C LYS A 295 14.47 19.83 0.69
N ASP A 296 15.43 19.15 1.32
CA ASP A 296 16.25 19.71 2.40
C ASP A 296 17.55 20.24 1.81
N ASN A 297 17.57 21.54 1.54
CA ASN A 297 18.74 22.20 0.93
C ASN A 297 19.97 22.21 1.86
N ALA A 298 19.77 22.04 3.18
CA ALA A 298 20.90 21.98 4.12
C ALA A 298 21.61 20.62 4.09
N LEU A 299 20.94 19.59 3.60
CA LEU A 299 21.46 18.23 3.48
C LEU A 299 21.82 17.84 2.03
N THR A 300 21.38 18.63 1.05
CA THR A 300 21.65 18.40 -0.38
C THR A 300 23.09 18.79 -0.73
N THR A 301 23.74 17.97 -1.55
CA THR A 301 25.08 18.21 -2.13
C THR A 301 25.01 18.06 -3.65
N PRO A 302 26.07 18.38 -4.41
CA PRO A 302 26.10 18.16 -5.86
C PRO A 302 25.88 16.70 -6.28
N GLU A 303 26.26 15.75 -5.43
CA GLU A 303 26.17 14.30 -5.69
C GLU A 303 24.86 13.69 -5.18
N GLN A 304 24.12 14.42 -4.32
CA GLN A 304 22.97 13.86 -3.64
C GLN A 304 21.92 14.92 -3.30
N ASP A 305 20.67 14.67 -3.69
CA ASP A 305 19.51 15.40 -3.17
C ASP A 305 18.91 14.68 -1.96
N VAL A 306 18.49 15.44 -0.96
CA VAL A 306 17.83 14.92 0.22
C VAL A 306 16.45 15.54 0.35
N TYR A 307 15.44 14.68 0.53
CA TYR A 307 14.05 15.08 0.74
C TYR A 307 13.53 14.51 2.05
N THR A 308 12.86 15.32 2.83
CA THR A 308 12.25 14.93 4.12
C THR A 308 10.74 14.87 3.98
N ASN A 309 10.11 13.76 4.39
CA ASN A 309 8.66 13.67 4.43
C ASN A 309 8.11 14.43 5.63
N LYS A 310 7.10 15.29 5.43
CA LYS A 310 6.52 16.15 6.48
C LYS A 310 5.64 15.40 7.47
N THR A 311 5.06 14.28 7.05
CA THR A 311 4.08 13.53 7.85
C THR A 311 4.60 12.18 8.31
N LEU A 312 5.40 11.53 7.49
CA LEU A 312 5.96 10.22 7.76
C LEU A 312 7.42 10.32 8.23
N PRO A 313 7.89 9.39 9.08
CA PRO A 313 9.28 9.36 9.52
C PRO A 313 10.19 8.76 8.43
N LEU A 314 10.15 9.32 7.23
CA LEU A 314 10.89 8.87 6.06
C LEU A 314 11.71 10.01 5.47
N ASN A 315 12.96 9.70 5.10
CA ASN A 315 13.76 10.53 4.20
C ASN A 315 13.93 9.80 2.88
N LEU A 316 14.03 10.56 1.80
CA LEU A 316 14.40 10.09 0.48
C LEU A 316 15.72 10.75 0.08
N ASN A 317 16.75 9.95 -0.10
CA ASN A 317 18.03 10.36 -0.61
C ASN A 317 18.13 9.97 -2.09
N VAL A 318 18.44 10.91 -2.95
CA VAL A 318 18.66 10.68 -4.39
C VAL A 318 20.13 10.81 -4.67
N ALA A 319 20.84 9.70 -4.78
CA ALA A 319 22.28 9.68 -5.09
C ALA A 319 22.47 9.57 -6.60
N TYR A 320 23.21 10.50 -7.18
CA TYR A 320 23.48 10.59 -8.60
C TYR A 320 24.79 9.92 -8.96
N ASP A 321 24.77 9.12 -10.04
CA ASP A 321 25.98 8.46 -10.56
C ASP A 321 26.50 9.18 -11.83
N PRO A 322 27.81 9.28 -12.04
CA PRO A 322 28.37 9.88 -13.26
C PRO A 322 27.93 9.22 -14.58
N SER A 323 27.35 8.03 -14.54
CA SER A 323 26.76 7.37 -15.73
C SER A 323 25.41 7.92 -16.15
N GLY A 324 24.85 8.91 -15.42
CA GLY A 324 23.51 9.46 -15.67
C GLY A 324 22.40 8.65 -15.04
N GLN A 325 22.72 7.72 -14.14
CA GLN A 325 21.74 6.97 -13.35
C GLN A 325 21.64 7.54 -11.93
N ALA A 326 20.55 7.19 -11.23
CA ALA A 326 20.41 7.53 -9.82
C ALA A 326 19.82 6.39 -8.99
N LEU A 327 20.17 6.36 -7.70
CA LEU A 327 19.51 5.54 -6.69
C LEU A 327 18.69 6.43 -5.77
N LEU A 328 17.41 6.11 -5.66
CA LEU A 328 16.51 6.74 -4.71
C LEU A 328 16.40 5.81 -3.50
N GLU A 329 16.94 6.23 -2.38
CA GLU A 329 16.92 5.48 -1.15
C GLU A 329 15.92 6.10 -0.17
N THR A 330 14.84 5.38 0.11
CA THR A 330 13.89 5.75 1.15
C THR A 330 14.31 5.06 2.45
N VAL A 331 14.61 5.87 3.47
CA VAL A 331 15.10 5.41 4.77
C VAL A 331 14.13 5.82 5.86
N TYR A 332 13.85 4.89 6.77
CA TYR A 332 13.10 5.19 7.97
C TYR A 332 13.98 5.97 8.97
N ILE A 333 13.49 7.13 9.38
CA ILE A 333 14.13 7.94 10.42
C ILE A 333 13.12 8.15 11.55
N PRO A 334 13.31 7.50 12.69
CA PRO A 334 12.41 7.67 13.82
C PRO A 334 12.34 9.14 14.24
N ARG A 335 11.13 9.63 14.49
CA ARG A 335 10.94 10.98 15.05
C ARG A 335 11.36 10.97 16.50
N GLN A 336 12.23 11.90 16.84
CA GLN A 336 12.68 12.13 18.21
C GLN A 336 11.76 13.15 18.91
N SER A 337 11.53 12.95 20.19
CA SER A 337 10.73 13.87 21.01
C SER A 337 11.51 15.08 21.52
N LYS A 338 12.85 15.07 21.38
CA LYS A 338 13.75 16.13 21.84
C LYS A 338 15.01 16.16 20.99
N ASP A 339 15.72 17.29 21.03
CA ASP A 339 17.07 17.39 20.45
C ASP A 339 18.06 16.58 21.27
N TYR A 340 18.95 15.89 20.59
CA TYR A 340 20.04 15.14 21.19
C TYR A 340 21.38 15.84 20.93
N PRO A 341 22.36 15.73 21.84
CA PRO A 341 23.71 16.17 21.55
C PRO A 341 24.26 15.36 20.39
N THR A 342 25.16 15.96 19.63
CA THR A 342 25.92 15.22 18.61
C THR A 342 27.38 15.64 18.66
N PHE A 343 28.21 15.03 17.85
CA PHE A 343 29.59 15.40 17.67
C PHE A 343 29.71 16.77 17.00
N SER A 344 30.73 17.55 17.34
CA SER A 344 30.99 18.86 16.70
C SER A 344 31.45 18.71 15.25
N LYS A 345 32.09 17.57 14.93
CA LYS A 345 32.51 17.15 13.59
C LYS A 345 32.32 15.64 13.42
N ILE A 346 32.34 15.15 12.20
CA ILE A 346 32.27 13.70 11.94
C ILE A 346 33.50 13.04 12.58
N PRO A 347 33.28 12.11 13.53
CA PRO A 347 34.39 11.41 14.17
C PRO A 347 35.28 10.67 13.15
N LEU A 348 36.54 10.55 13.43
CA LEU A 348 37.55 9.86 12.62
C LEU A 348 37.94 10.51 11.29
N GLU A 349 37.19 11.46 10.73
CA GLU A 349 37.51 12.03 9.41
C GLU A 349 38.92 12.62 9.32
N ASP A 350 39.40 13.17 10.41
CA ASP A 350 40.76 13.72 10.51
C ASP A 350 41.86 12.66 10.73
N ARG A 351 41.47 11.41 11.00
CA ARG A 351 42.36 10.30 11.31
C ARG A 351 42.32 9.16 10.31
N ILE A 352 41.33 9.12 9.42
CA ILE A 352 41.32 8.14 8.35
C ILE A 352 42.62 8.35 7.52
N PRO A 353 43.39 7.29 7.32
CA PRO A 353 44.64 7.42 6.57
C PRO A 353 44.43 8.07 5.22
N LEU A 354 44.98 9.27 5.03
CA LEU A 354 44.87 10.05 3.78
C LEU A 354 45.79 9.50 2.68
N GLY A 355 46.01 8.18 2.63
CA GLY A 355 46.81 7.57 1.59
C GLY A 355 46.07 7.64 0.24
N SER A 356 46.82 7.94 -0.83
CA SER A 356 46.32 7.69 -2.19
C SER A 356 46.19 6.19 -2.40
N PHE A 357 45.12 5.74 -3.11
CA PHE A 357 45.14 4.37 -3.60
C PHE A 357 46.27 4.20 -4.60
N ARG A 358 47.21 3.33 -4.36
CA ARG A 358 48.03 2.79 -5.41
C ARG A 358 47.25 1.79 -6.23
N SER A 359 47.75 1.40 -7.38
CA SER A 359 47.05 0.55 -8.34
C SER A 359 46.47 -0.75 -7.77
N GLN A 360 46.86 -1.20 -6.59
CA GLN A 360 46.43 -2.44 -5.96
C GLN A 360 46.24 -2.39 -4.42
N GLY A 361 46.32 -1.25 -3.74
CA GLY A 361 46.20 -1.23 -2.28
C GLY A 361 45.92 0.14 -1.66
N ILE A 362 45.65 0.14 -0.35
CA ILE A 362 45.40 1.31 0.48
C ILE A 362 46.73 1.73 1.10
N HIS A 363 47.15 2.98 0.90
CA HIS A 363 48.28 3.57 1.62
C HIS A 363 47.80 4.09 2.98
N GLY A 364 48.46 3.67 4.02
CA GLY A 364 48.30 4.18 5.37
C GLY A 364 49.60 4.38 6.07
N LYS A 365 49.60 4.99 7.25
CA LYS A 365 50.77 5.03 8.12
C LYS A 365 51.11 3.62 8.60
N THR A 366 52.36 3.38 8.78
CA THR A 366 52.86 2.14 9.38
C THR A 366 52.55 2.08 10.87
N LYS A 367 52.60 0.89 11.43
CA LYS A 367 52.43 0.65 12.87
C LYS A 367 53.37 1.52 13.72
N THR A 368 54.63 1.66 13.32
CA THR A 368 55.61 2.50 13.99
C THR A 368 55.21 3.97 13.98
N GLU A 369 54.76 4.48 12.83
CA GLU A 369 54.32 5.88 12.69
C GLU A 369 53.05 6.15 13.51
N ILE A 370 52.13 5.21 13.59
CA ILE A 370 50.92 5.32 14.41
C ILE A 370 51.27 5.36 15.89
N ARG A 371 52.18 4.48 16.35
CA ARG A 371 52.61 4.46 17.75
C ARG A 371 53.31 5.76 18.15
N ALA A 372 54.15 6.29 17.30
CA ALA A 372 54.77 7.60 17.52
C ALA A 372 53.73 8.75 17.56
N GLN A 373 52.78 8.73 16.66
CA GLN A 373 51.67 9.72 16.62
C GLN A 373 50.78 9.66 17.86
N GLU A 374 50.43 8.46 18.34
CA GLU A 374 49.60 8.27 19.52
C GLU A 374 50.27 8.80 20.80
N VAL A 375 51.58 8.68 20.92
CA VAL A 375 52.33 9.31 22.02
C VAL A 375 52.07 10.82 22.04
N THR A 376 52.08 11.48 20.88
CA THR A 376 51.84 12.94 20.80
C THR A 376 50.38 13.30 21.12
N TRP A 377 49.45 12.41 20.86
CA TRP A 377 48.01 12.58 21.15
C TRP A 377 47.60 12.12 22.55
N GLY A 378 48.59 11.68 23.37
CA GLY A 378 48.31 11.20 24.73
C GLY A 378 47.57 9.86 24.75
N GLY A 379 47.78 9.02 23.73
CA GLY A 379 47.31 7.64 23.72
C GLY A 379 48.24 6.71 24.48
N THR A 380 47.73 5.83 25.30
CA THR A 380 48.46 4.77 25.98
C THR A 380 48.15 3.44 25.32
N LEU A 381 49.18 2.75 24.82
CA LEU A 381 49.00 1.43 24.19
C LEU A 381 48.44 0.43 25.19
N ASP A 382 47.42 -0.30 24.77
CA ASP A 382 46.87 -1.43 25.49
C ASP A 382 47.54 -2.72 24.97
N ASP A 383 48.62 -3.12 25.61
CA ASP A 383 49.42 -4.27 25.18
C ASP A 383 48.67 -5.60 25.26
N VAL A 384 47.63 -5.68 26.11
CA VAL A 384 46.83 -6.90 26.28
C VAL A 384 45.90 -7.13 25.09
N LEU A 385 45.34 -6.03 24.53
CA LEU A 385 44.38 -6.10 23.43
C LEU A 385 45.01 -5.72 22.07
N SER A 386 46.30 -5.44 22.04
CA SER A 386 47.06 -5.20 20.81
C SER A 386 47.76 -6.48 20.32
N ASN A 387 47.87 -6.61 18.98
CA ASN A 387 48.52 -7.76 18.34
C ASN A 387 49.25 -7.34 17.06
N THR A 388 49.70 -8.29 16.24
CA THR A 388 50.45 -7.99 15.00
C THR A 388 49.64 -7.17 13.98
N SER A 389 48.31 -7.34 13.94
CA SER A 389 47.42 -6.71 12.98
C SER A 389 46.52 -5.61 13.57
N TYR A 390 46.62 -5.36 14.87
CA TYR A 390 45.77 -4.38 15.54
C TYR A 390 46.52 -3.73 16.71
N ASP A 391 46.47 -2.40 16.81
CA ASP A 391 46.87 -1.66 18.00
C ASP A 391 45.65 -0.95 18.60
N ARG A 392 45.50 -1.07 19.92
CA ARG A 392 44.49 -0.38 20.71
C ARG A 392 45.18 0.60 21.67
N PHE A 393 44.67 1.83 21.69
CA PHE A 393 45.15 2.87 22.60
C PHE A 393 44.02 3.37 23.47
N ARG A 394 44.26 3.54 24.75
CA ARG A 394 43.40 4.31 25.64
C ARG A 394 43.67 5.78 25.46
N ALA A 395 42.59 6.57 25.20
CA ALA A 395 42.71 8.00 25.05
C ALA A 395 42.75 8.68 26.41
N THR A 396 43.88 9.28 26.77
CA THR A 396 44.07 10.00 28.04
C THR A 396 43.54 11.43 27.98
N LYS A 397 43.44 12.01 26.77
CA LYS A 397 42.80 13.30 26.51
C LYS A 397 41.58 13.02 25.62
N SER A 398 40.43 12.90 26.27
CA SER A 398 39.17 12.63 25.56
C SER A 398 38.72 13.88 24.81
N LEU A 399 38.69 13.80 23.48
CA LEU A 399 37.95 14.72 22.64
C LEU A 399 36.53 14.18 22.50
N GLU A 400 35.54 14.88 23.00
CA GLU A 400 34.11 14.54 22.88
C GLU A 400 33.71 13.17 23.43
N GLY A 401 34.39 12.64 24.45
CA GLY A 401 34.09 11.35 25.07
C GLY A 401 34.75 10.15 24.41
N GLU A 402 35.70 10.34 23.52
CA GLU A 402 36.49 9.25 22.95
C GLU A 402 37.35 8.59 24.02
N ALA A 403 37.16 7.31 24.26
CA ALA A 403 37.87 6.54 25.27
C ALA A 403 38.94 5.63 24.67
N VAL A 404 38.74 5.15 23.47
CA VAL A 404 39.60 4.19 22.79
C VAL A 404 39.82 4.60 21.34
N ARG A 405 41.05 4.45 20.88
CA ARG A 405 41.44 4.52 19.46
C ARG A 405 42.06 3.20 19.04
N GLY A 406 41.57 2.65 17.94
CA GLY A 406 42.05 1.39 17.36
C GLY A 406 42.54 1.57 15.94
N TYR A 407 43.57 0.83 15.59
CA TYR A 407 44.16 0.83 14.25
C TYR A 407 44.35 -0.59 13.78
N PHE A 408 43.73 -0.93 12.66
CA PHE A 408 43.89 -2.22 12.01
C PHE A 408 44.95 -2.08 10.91
N TYR A 409 45.89 -3.01 10.89
CA TYR A 409 46.95 -3.03 9.90
C TYR A 409 46.70 -4.12 8.87
N VAL A 410 47.19 -3.93 7.65
CA VAL A 410 47.16 -4.95 6.61
C VAL A 410 47.96 -6.15 7.11
N ALA A 411 47.30 -7.27 7.29
CA ALA A 411 47.92 -8.51 7.71
C ALA A 411 48.61 -9.18 6.52
N LYS A 412 49.66 -9.96 6.80
CA LYS A 412 50.27 -10.87 5.84
C LYS A 412 49.23 -11.95 5.49
N ASP A 413 48.96 -12.11 4.20
CA ASP A 413 48.08 -13.13 3.67
C ASP A 413 48.94 -14.25 3.07
N ASP A 414 48.97 -15.41 3.70
CA ASP A 414 49.76 -16.56 3.26
C ASP A 414 49.33 -17.12 1.90
N ASN A 415 48.18 -16.71 1.40
CA ASN A 415 47.66 -17.08 0.08
C ASN A 415 47.97 -16.06 -1.03
N LYS A 416 48.65 -14.95 -0.70
CA LYS A 416 49.11 -13.93 -1.65
C LYS A 416 50.63 -13.96 -1.85
N PRO A 417 51.14 -13.46 -2.99
CA PRO A 417 52.56 -13.35 -3.19
C PRO A 417 53.24 -12.68 -2.00
N GLN A 418 54.45 -13.18 -1.64
CA GLN A 418 55.16 -12.80 -0.41
C GLN A 418 55.51 -11.30 -0.26
N ASP A 419 55.25 -10.49 -1.26
CA ASP A 419 55.67 -9.10 -1.37
C ASP A 419 54.50 -8.11 -1.46
N ASP A 420 53.43 -8.30 -0.66
CA ASP A 420 52.43 -7.22 -0.54
C ASP A 420 53.08 -6.03 0.16
N PRO A 421 53.39 -4.93 -0.55
CA PRO A 421 54.15 -3.79 -0.01
C PRO A 421 53.41 -3.01 1.06
N TYR A 422 52.14 -3.40 1.35
CA TYR A 422 51.25 -2.71 2.29
C TYR A 422 51.10 -3.43 3.63
N VAL A 423 51.72 -4.59 3.79
CA VAL A 423 51.72 -5.30 5.07
C VAL A 423 52.26 -4.39 6.19
N GLY A 424 51.45 -4.25 7.25
CA GLY A 424 51.78 -3.37 8.39
C GLY A 424 51.32 -1.91 8.23
N GLU A 425 50.76 -1.51 7.08
CA GLU A 425 50.11 -0.19 6.93
C GLU A 425 48.69 -0.20 7.49
N VAL A 426 48.21 0.94 7.98
CA VAL A 426 46.85 1.09 8.49
C VAL A 426 45.85 0.89 7.36
N SER A 427 44.95 -0.07 7.54
CA SER A 427 43.84 -0.37 6.63
C SER A 427 42.51 0.23 7.09
N SER A 428 42.31 0.36 8.40
CA SER A 428 41.10 0.96 8.99
C SER A 428 41.41 1.55 10.36
N VAL A 429 40.57 2.47 10.78
CA VAL A 429 40.61 3.11 12.09
C VAL A 429 39.32 2.88 12.84
N GLN A 430 39.41 2.82 14.16
CA GLN A 430 38.30 2.62 15.08
C GLN A 430 38.36 3.64 16.19
N SER A 431 37.20 4.10 16.66
CA SER A 431 37.09 4.83 17.92
C SER A 431 35.88 4.38 18.70
N ILE A 432 36.05 4.40 20.03
CA ILE A 432 34.96 4.09 20.97
C ILE A 432 34.70 5.34 21.81
N PHE A 433 33.43 5.75 21.85
CA PHE A 433 32.95 6.90 22.60
C PHE A 433 32.02 6.45 23.71
N THR A 434 32.16 7.04 24.90
CA THR A 434 31.38 6.62 26.09
C THR A 434 30.01 7.28 26.19
N ASP A 435 29.74 8.34 25.44
CA ASP A 435 28.43 9.02 25.43
C ASP A 435 27.57 8.49 24.28
N LEU A 436 26.75 7.48 24.58
CA LEU A 436 25.87 6.84 23.61
C LEU A 436 24.88 7.82 22.98
N SER A 437 24.44 8.86 23.73
CA SER A 437 23.41 9.80 23.29
C SER A 437 23.84 10.67 22.09
N LYS A 438 25.13 10.77 21.81
CA LYS A 438 25.68 11.51 20.67
C LYS A 438 25.35 10.89 19.31
N ALA A 439 25.02 9.60 19.27
CA ALA A 439 24.69 8.91 18.04
C ALA A 439 23.42 8.07 18.14
N PHE A 440 23.04 7.62 19.35
CA PHE A 440 21.92 6.71 19.54
C PHE A 440 20.92 7.22 20.56
N TRP A 441 19.66 6.89 20.34
CA TRP A 441 18.59 7.01 21.30
C TRP A 441 17.78 5.71 21.37
N MET A 442 17.13 5.45 22.47
CA MET A 442 16.27 4.28 22.66
C MET A 442 14.82 4.69 22.79
N ASP A 443 13.93 3.95 22.15
CA ASP A 443 12.50 4.11 22.33
C ASP A 443 12.01 3.43 23.63
N ALA A 444 10.73 3.61 23.94
CA ALA A 444 10.10 3.02 25.11
C ALA A 444 10.09 1.47 25.14
N LEU A 445 10.38 0.83 24.00
CA LEU A 445 10.48 -0.61 23.86
C LEU A 445 11.93 -1.13 23.91
N GLY A 446 12.90 -0.23 24.21
CA GLY A 446 14.31 -0.56 24.28
C GLY A 446 15.00 -0.75 22.93
N ARG A 447 14.37 -0.32 21.83
CA ARG A 447 15.00 -0.38 20.50
C ARG A 447 15.88 0.84 20.30
N SER A 448 17.07 0.60 19.78
CA SER A 448 18.07 1.64 19.53
C SER A 448 17.99 2.16 18.09
N TYR A 449 18.11 3.47 17.96
CA TYR A 449 18.08 4.17 16.67
C TYR A 449 19.15 5.26 16.63
N LEU A 450 19.67 5.58 15.44
CA LEU A 450 20.51 6.75 15.28
C LEU A 450 19.74 8.04 15.56
N THR A 451 20.41 8.99 16.19
CA THR A 451 19.86 10.32 16.41
C THR A 451 19.75 11.08 15.09
N LYS A 452 18.71 11.91 14.95
CA LYS A 452 18.54 12.80 13.80
C LYS A 452 19.77 13.71 13.61
N GLU A 453 20.31 14.21 14.68
CA GLU A 453 21.45 15.14 14.73
C GLU A 453 22.72 14.47 14.17
N PHE A 454 22.99 13.23 14.59
CA PHE A 454 24.14 12.48 14.10
C PHE A 454 23.97 12.10 12.62
N LEU A 455 22.80 11.65 12.23
CA LEU A 455 22.50 11.35 10.83
C LEU A 455 22.62 12.60 9.95
N THR A 456 22.14 13.75 10.43
CA THR A 456 22.29 15.04 9.75
C THR A 456 23.77 15.41 9.58
N LEU A 457 24.60 15.20 10.60
CA LEU A 457 26.03 15.44 10.56
C LEU A 457 26.71 14.59 9.47
N LEU A 458 26.41 13.29 9.41
CA LEU A 458 26.94 12.39 8.40
C LEU A 458 26.49 12.80 6.99
N THR A 459 25.21 13.09 6.82
CA THR A 459 24.65 13.48 5.51
C THR A 459 25.26 14.78 5.00
N LYS A 460 25.43 15.80 5.85
CA LYS A 460 26.14 17.04 5.52
C LYS A 460 27.60 16.80 5.12
N GLY A 461 28.22 15.77 5.65
CA GLY A 461 29.57 15.34 5.27
C GLY A 461 29.63 14.53 3.97
N GLY A 462 28.50 14.34 3.29
CA GLY A 462 28.40 13.59 2.03
C GLY A 462 28.32 12.07 2.20
N TYR A 463 27.98 11.59 3.41
CA TYR A 463 27.78 10.16 3.65
C TYR A 463 26.34 9.78 3.39
N SER A 464 26.14 8.75 2.55
CA SER A 464 24.85 8.11 2.30
C SER A 464 24.74 6.82 3.10
N TYR A 465 23.57 6.55 3.65
CA TYR A 465 23.27 5.28 4.32
C TYR A 465 23.39 4.13 3.31
N ILE A 466 24.02 3.05 3.71
CA ILE A 466 24.15 1.85 2.88
C ILE A 466 23.25 0.74 3.37
N ARG A 467 23.39 0.38 4.65
CA ARG A 467 22.65 -0.74 5.24
C ARG A 467 22.89 -0.83 6.74
N THR A 468 21.94 -1.44 7.46
CA THR A 468 22.17 -2.03 8.77
C THR A 468 22.50 -3.50 8.60
N PHE A 469 23.67 -3.91 9.07
CA PHE A 469 24.14 -5.29 9.07
C PHE A 469 23.74 -5.99 10.37
N ASP A 470 23.81 -7.33 10.37
CA ASP A 470 23.56 -8.14 11.55
C ASP A 470 24.42 -7.69 12.74
N GLY A 471 23.82 -7.73 13.94
CA GLY A 471 24.42 -7.20 15.16
C GLY A 471 24.35 -5.68 15.30
N GLY A 472 23.55 -4.99 14.45
CA GLY A 472 23.29 -3.56 14.57
C GLY A 472 24.40 -2.65 14.02
N TYR A 473 25.26 -3.15 13.14
CA TYR A 473 26.29 -2.34 12.45
C TYR A 473 25.64 -1.51 11.34
N ILE A 474 25.60 -0.20 11.51
CA ILE A 474 25.00 0.74 10.55
C ILE A 474 26.09 1.33 9.67
N ALA A 475 26.04 1.06 8.37
CA ALA A 475 27.07 1.48 7.43
C ALA A 475 26.61 2.65 6.56
N PHE A 476 27.55 3.55 6.34
CA PHE A 476 27.47 4.69 5.45
C PHE A 476 28.65 4.68 4.48
N TYR A 477 28.49 5.34 3.34
CA TYR A 477 29.55 5.49 2.36
C TYR A 477 29.58 6.90 1.79
N ASN A 478 30.78 7.47 1.70
CA ASN A 478 31.03 8.71 1.00
C ASN A 478 31.71 8.39 -0.33
N ALA A 479 30.98 8.57 -1.43
CA ALA A 479 31.45 8.22 -2.77
C ALA A 479 32.61 9.10 -3.24
N THR A 480 32.61 10.39 -2.91
CA THR A 480 33.65 11.35 -3.28
C THR A 480 34.96 11.06 -2.54
N LYS A 481 34.87 10.82 -1.24
CA LYS A 481 36.05 10.51 -0.39
C LYS A 481 36.42 9.03 -0.48
N GLN A 482 35.53 8.18 -0.97
CA GLN A 482 35.64 6.71 -1.01
C GLN A 482 35.85 6.10 0.39
N TYR A 483 35.13 6.62 1.39
CA TYR A 483 35.15 6.11 2.76
C TYR A 483 33.88 5.33 3.06
N ALA A 484 34.05 4.12 3.61
CA ALA A 484 33.02 3.43 4.36
C ALA A 484 33.14 3.81 5.84
N TYR A 485 31.99 4.07 6.46
CA TYR A 485 31.88 4.52 7.82
C TYR A 485 30.81 3.67 8.52
N ILE A 486 31.19 2.98 9.57
CA ILE A 486 30.34 2.04 10.29
C ILE A 486 30.15 2.52 11.71
N VAL A 487 28.91 2.57 12.14
CA VAL A 487 28.52 2.95 13.50
C VAL A 487 27.84 1.76 14.15
N HIS A 488 28.26 1.44 15.35
CA HIS A 488 27.75 0.31 16.11
C HIS A 488 27.59 0.69 17.58
N GLN A 489 26.52 0.17 18.20
CA GLN A 489 26.36 0.24 19.64
C GLN A 489 27.12 -0.90 20.29
N ALA A 490 28.07 -0.59 21.13
CA ALA A 490 28.95 -1.55 21.82
C ALA A 490 28.82 -1.45 23.34
N VAL A 491 29.47 -2.37 24.04
CA VAL A 491 29.66 -2.31 25.49
C VAL A 491 31.16 -2.30 25.74
N THR A 492 31.65 -1.24 26.34
CA THR A 492 33.06 -1.09 26.67
C THR A 492 33.21 -0.88 28.17
N GLU A 493 34.00 -1.75 28.82
CA GLU A 493 34.19 -1.72 30.28
C GLU A 493 32.85 -1.75 31.06
N GLY A 494 31.88 -2.55 30.56
CA GLY A 494 30.55 -2.70 31.16
C GLY A 494 29.58 -1.52 30.92
N LYS A 495 29.96 -0.53 30.11
CA LYS A 495 29.12 0.64 29.83
C LYS A 495 28.72 0.67 28.35
N PRO A 496 27.45 1.06 28.05
CA PRO A 496 27.04 1.31 26.69
C PRO A 496 27.92 2.38 26.02
N SER A 497 28.36 2.13 24.82
CA SER A 497 29.29 2.96 24.08
C SER A 497 28.98 2.97 22.59
N ILE A 498 29.53 3.95 21.86
CA ILE A 498 29.49 4.02 20.41
C ILE A 498 30.82 3.53 19.89
N GLU A 499 30.79 2.52 19.05
CA GLU A 499 31.94 2.12 18.24
C GLU A 499 31.78 2.67 16.83
N ILE A 500 32.79 3.36 16.34
CA ILE A 500 32.85 3.88 14.99
C ILE A 500 34.09 3.35 14.31
N GLN A 501 33.90 2.76 13.11
CA GLN A 501 34.98 2.31 12.27
C GLN A 501 34.94 3.03 10.93
N ALA A 502 36.08 3.35 10.39
CA ALA A 502 36.20 3.97 9.08
C ALA A 502 37.29 3.31 8.24
N TYR A 503 36.97 3.07 6.97
CA TYR A 503 37.88 2.45 6.00
C TYR A 503 37.88 3.26 4.71
N LYS A 504 38.99 3.24 4.02
CA LYS A 504 39.05 3.68 2.63
C LYS A 504 38.72 2.49 1.71
N LEU A 505 37.67 2.61 0.90
CA LEU A 505 37.29 1.58 -0.06
C LEU A 505 37.38 2.13 -1.48
N LYS A 506 38.12 1.41 -2.35
CA LYS A 506 38.05 1.63 -3.80
C LYS A 506 37.04 0.64 -4.38
N LEU A 507 35.93 1.13 -4.87
CA LEU A 507 35.08 0.33 -5.72
C LEU A 507 35.85 0.08 -7.02
N GLN A 508 36.24 -1.17 -7.26
CA GLN A 508 36.84 -1.51 -8.54
C GLN A 508 35.86 -1.19 -9.63
N SER A 509 36.23 -0.31 -10.55
CA SER A 509 35.57 -0.24 -11.85
C SER A 509 35.76 -1.63 -12.44
N SER A 510 34.68 -2.42 -12.51
CA SER A 510 34.76 -3.81 -12.94
C SER A 510 35.36 -3.88 -14.34
N GLY A 511 36.64 -4.22 -14.45
CA GLY A 511 37.27 -4.58 -15.72
C GLY A 511 36.62 -5.77 -16.41
N ASN A 512 35.69 -6.44 -15.75
CA ASN A 512 34.86 -7.54 -16.24
C ASN A 512 33.43 -7.13 -16.63
N ALA A 513 33.13 -5.82 -16.76
CA ALA A 513 31.85 -5.34 -17.30
C ALA A 513 31.55 -5.92 -18.70
N ARG A 514 32.55 -6.33 -19.47
CA ARG A 514 32.34 -7.02 -20.76
C ARG A 514 31.68 -8.40 -20.64
N THR A 515 31.88 -9.12 -19.55
CA THR A 515 31.27 -10.47 -19.37
C THR A 515 29.84 -10.37 -18.81
N LEU A 516 29.50 -9.29 -18.10
CA LEU A 516 28.13 -9.04 -17.62
C LEU A 516 27.25 -8.36 -18.68
N LEU A 517 27.84 -7.59 -19.59
CA LEU A 517 27.13 -6.98 -20.74
C LEU A 517 26.60 -8.00 -21.75
N GLN A 518 27.11 -9.23 -21.76
CA GLN A 518 26.57 -10.32 -22.60
C GLN A 518 25.32 -11.01 -22.03
N ARG A 519 24.89 -10.67 -20.80
CA ARG A 519 23.67 -11.20 -20.16
C ARG A 519 22.60 -10.14 -19.89
N GLY A 520 22.42 -9.20 -20.78
CA GLY A 520 21.24 -8.34 -20.85
C GLY A 520 21.24 -7.14 -19.88
N GLY A 521 21.45 -5.96 -20.39
CA GLY A 521 20.98 -4.69 -19.87
C GLY A 521 21.99 -3.86 -19.08
N SER A 522 22.37 -2.73 -19.64
CA SER A 522 23.24 -1.70 -19.02
C SER A 522 22.67 -1.05 -17.72
N GLY A 523 21.41 -1.38 -17.32
CA GLY A 523 20.72 -0.76 -16.20
C GLY A 523 21.13 -1.22 -14.79
N TYR A 524 21.83 -2.35 -14.66
CA TYR A 524 22.10 -2.95 -13.33
C TYR A 524 23.48 -2.63 -12.73
N THR A 525 24.33 -1.90 -13.43
CA THR A 525 25.70 -1.62 -12.98
C THR A 525 25.79 -0.85 -11.65
N LEU A 526 24.86 0.06 -11.41
CA LEU A 526 24.82 0.83 -10.17
C LEU A 526 24.41 -0.02 -8.95
N LEU A 527 23.42 -0.90 -9.13
CA LEU A 527 23.04 -1.85 -8.09
C LEU A 527 24.12 -2.90 -7.83
N ASP A 528 24.83 -3.35 -8.86
CA ASP A 528 25.95 -4.28 -8.70
C ASP A 528 27.11 -3.63 -7.96
N ARG A 529 27.41 -2.35 -8.22
CA ARG A 529 28.38 -1.56 -7.43
C ARG A 529 27.96 -1.46 -5.97
N ARG A 530 26.67 -1.19 -5.70
CA ARG A 530 26.15 -1.14 -4.34
C ARG A 530 26.27 -2.50 -3.64
N ARG A 531 25.98 -3.60 -4.32
CA ARG A 531 26.14 -4.96 -3.79
C ARG A 531 27.59 -5.29 -3.46
N GLU A 532 28.52 -4.93 -4.34
CA GLU A 532 29.94 -5.13 -4.09
C GLU A 532 30.42 -4.30 -2.89
N LEU A 533 29.96 -3.06 -2.76
CA LEU A 533 30.22 -2.22 -1.59
C LEU A 533 29.70 -2.89 -0.31
N ILE A 534 28.46 -3.38 -0.31
CA ILE A 534 27.86 -4.10 0.82
C ILE A 534 28.72 -5.32 1.18
N ARG A 535 29.12 -6.11 0.18
CA ARG A 535 29.97 -7.30 0.38
C ARG A 535 31.33 -6.94 1.01
N GLN A 536 31.97 -5.88 0.55
CA GLN A 536 33.26 -5.42 1.10
C GLN A 536 33.11 -4.95 2.55
N ILE A 537 32.04 -4.21 2.84
CA ILE A 537 31.75 -3.75 4.21
C ILE A 537 31.50 -4.95 5.12
N GLN A 538 30.70 -5.94 4.70
CA GLN A 538 30.42 -7.15 5.49
C GLN A 538 31.72 -7.89 5.83
N LEU A 539 32.62 -8.08 4.87
CA LEU A 539 33.91 -8.72 5.12
C LEU A 539 34.72 -7.99 6.19
N ARG A 540 34.66 -6.66 6.24
CA ARG A 540 35.36 -5.87 7.26
C ARG A 540 34.71 -6.00 8.64
N ILE A 541 33.38 -6.00 8.71
CA ILE A 541 32.65 -6.25 9.96
C ILE A 541 33.02 -7.64 10.50
N ASP A 542 33.02 -8.66 9.64
CA ASP A 542 33.36 -10.03 10.02
C ASP A 542 34.83 -10.16 10.50
N GLN A 543 35.75 -9.41 9.91
CA GLN A 543 37.14 -9.34 10.37
C GLN A 543 37.24 -8.70 11.76
N ALA A 544 36.52 -7.59 11.98
CA ALA A 544 36.52 -6.90 13.26
C ALA A 544 35.89 -7.75 14.40
N ARG A 545 34.88 -8.56 14.09
CA ARG A 545 34.22 -9.47 15.06
C ARG A 545 35.12 -10.63 15.52
N ARG A 546 36.18 -10.97 14.78
CA ARG A 546 37.11 -12.06 15.10
C ARG A 546 38.26 -11.64 15.97
N LEU A 547 38.44 -10.34 16.17
CA LEU A 547 39.42 -9.71 17.02
C LEU A 547 38.85 -9.35 18.39
#